data_6fe5c59a08a27d595ed139689428e4c4
#
_entry.id   6fe5c59a08a27d595ed139689428e4c4
#
_cell.length_a   1.000
_cell.length_b   1.000
_cell.length_c   1.000
_cell.angle_alpha   90.00
_cell.angle_beta   90.00
_cell.angle_gamma   90.00
#
_symmetry.space_group_name_H-M   'P 1'
#
loop_
_entity.id
_entity.type
_entity.pdbx_description
1 polymer ?
#
loop_
_entity_poly.entity_id
_entity_poly.type
_entity_poly.pdbx_seq_one_letter_code
_entity_poly.pdbx_strand_id
1 'polypeptide(L)'
;MATLIRMGSLYLGGYPSGLGTEYQSGQSIEIGKSVLGKEISWVVANGMLVANRCILTEVSWMDLNDNELALGKEINIGGVRCVARLPRVGVKEGVPNEWDAALDVAGEDDDLWHWKDSYFWGREIPEIVSSRAVRGRLSARNWNGSHAKNRGALGFRPVLLPLHTDRLGDVMAGNTVVLWGGQNIVFGQLEQITDYEVVLSHWDGVLSSADNFSVQISKGQLVVDRGSILGVQKN
;
A
#
# COMPACT_ATOMS: atom_id res chain seq x y z
N MET A 1 -5.96 -0.25 -17.08
CA MET A 1 -4.66 0.37 -16.68
C MET A 1 -4.69 0.43 -15.17
N ALA A 2 -3.66 -0.07 -14.49
CA ALA A 2 -3.64 -0.08 -13.02
C ALA A 2 -3.58 1.35 -12.49
N THR A 3 -4.25 1.56 -11.37
CA THR A 3 -4.36 2.86 -10.71
C THR A 3 -3.17 3.06 -9.77
N LEU A 4 -2.37 4.11 -10.00
CA LEU A 4 -1.19 4.45 -9.20
C LEU A 4 -1.41 5.69 -8.34
N ILE A 5 -1.07 5.59 -7.06
CA ILE A 5 -0.99 6.72 -6.12
C ILE A 5 0.48 6.97 -5.78
N ARG A 6 0.88 8.23 -5.68
CA ARG A 6 2.19 8.63 -5.15
C ARG A 6 2.01 9.25 -3.77
N MET A 7 2.49 8.57 -2.75
CA MET A 7 2.29 9.01 -1.37
C MET A 7 3.37 8.44 -0.46
N GLY A 8 3.86 9.25 0.48
CA GLY A 8 4.90 8.85 1.41
C GLY A 8 6.27 8.69 0.78
N SER A 9 7.29 8.69 1.59
CA SER A 9 8.69 8.43 1.19
C SER A 9 9.35 7.50 2.18
N LEU A 10 10.37 6.77 1.71
CA LEU A 10 11.23 5.95 2.56
C LEU A 10 12.19 6.84 3.33
N TYR A 11 12.35 6.57 4.62
CA TYR A 11 13.36 7.20 5.48
C TYR A 11 14.28 6.13 6.06
N LEU A 12 15.58 6.38 6.00
CA LEU A 12 16.62 5.56 6.60
C LEU A 12 17.43 6.40 7.58
N GLY A 13 17.51 5.97 8.84
CA GLY A 13 18.16 6.73 9.89
C GLY A 13 17.59 8.15 10.10
N GLY A 14 16.29 8.34 9.82
CA GLY A 14 15.60 9.63 9.92
C GLY A 14 15.71 10.53 8.68
N TYR A 15 16.40 10.12 7.61
CA TYR A 15 16.60 10.92 6.39
C TYR A 15 15.84 10.31 5.19
N PRO A 16 15.20 11.14 4.34
CA PRO A 16 14.49 10.64 3.16
C PRO A 16 15.46 10.04 2.15
N SER A 17 15.24 8.79 1.78
CA SER A 17 16.07 8.00 0.88
C SER A 17 15.44 7.84 -0.50
N GLY A 18 16.25 7.51 -1.51
CA GLY A 18 15.76 7.08 -2.82
C GLY A 18 15.14 5.69 -2.74
N LEU A 19 14.23 5.38 -3.66
CA LEU A 19 13.65 4.05 -3.77
C LEU A 19 14.68 3.06 -4.35
N GLY A 20 14.67 1.82 -3.83
CA GLY A 20 15.61 0.78 -4.22
C GLY A 20 17.01 0.91 -3.61
N THR A 21 17.21 1.84 -2.66
CA THR A 21 18.47 1.96 -1.91
C THR A 21 18.80 0.66 -1.19
N GLU A 22 20.09 0.32 -1.13
CA GLU A 22 20.60 -0.80 -0.34
C GLU A 22 20.59 -0.47 1.16
N TYR A 23 20.07 -1.40 1.97
CA TYR A 23 19.98 -1.20 3.41
C TYR A 23 21.34 -1.31 4.09
N GLN A 24 21.63 -0.38 4.96
CA GLN A 24 22.79 -0.43 5.86
C GLN A 24 22.34 -0.87 7.25
N SER A 25 22.99 -1.92 7.77
CA SER A 25 22.61 -2.51 9.06
C SER A 25 22.58 -1.49 10.19
N GLY A 26 21.52 -1.55 11.00
CA GLY A 26 21.33 -0.70 12.17
C GLY A 26 20.67 0.64 11.90
N GLN A 27 20.34 0.97 10.66
CA GLN A 27 19.52 2.14 10.37
C GLN A 27 18.04 1.86 10.72
N SER A 28 17.33 2.86 11.25
CA SER A 28 15.87 2.79 11.32
C SER A 28 15.27 2.84 9.92
N ILE A 29 14.16 2.09 9.72
CA ILE A 29 13.41 2.05 8.47
C ILE A 29 12.02 2.61 8.75
N GLU A 30 11.66 3.67 8.05
CA GLU A 30 10.36 4.32 8.23
C GLU A 30 9.73 4.69 6.89
N ILE A 31 8.40 4.69 6.84
CA ILE A 31 7.63 5.30 5.76
C ILE A 31 6.94 6.52 6.37
N GLY A 32 7.22 7.68 5.84
CA GLY A 32 6.78 8.95 6.40
C GLY A 32 6.27 9.94 5.36
N LYS A 33 6.34 11.23 5.67
CA LYS A 33 5.84 12.30 4.80
C LYS A 33 6.42 12.20 3.39
N SER A 34 5.60 12.56 2.40
CA SER A 34 6.05 12.66 1.00
C SER A 34 7.15 13.71 0.84
N VAL A 35 8.21 13.33 0.15
CA VAL A 35 9.28 14.23 -0.28
C VAL A 35 9.31 14.22 -1.79
N LEU A 36 9.21 15.38 -2.42
CA LEU A 36 9.15 15.54 -3.88
C LEU A 36 10.30 14.81 -4.57
N GLY A 37 9.95 13.94 -5.52
CA GLY A 37 10.90 13.11 -6.27
C GLY A 37 11.38 11.84 -5.53
N LYS A 38 10.87 11.58 -4.31
CA LYS A 38 11.16 10.38 -3.52
C LYS A 38 9.90 9.65 -3.07
N GLU A 39 8.76 9.99 -3.66
CA GLU A 39 7.47 9.39 -3.30
C GLU A 39 7.42 7.92 -3.73
N ILE A 40 6.82 7.11 -2.87
CA ILE A 40 6.52 5.73 -3.16
C ILE A 40 5.30 5.68 -4.08
N SER A 41 5.39 4.92 -5.17
CA SER A 41 4.27 4.62 -6.05
C SER A 41 3.55 3.37 -5.58
N TRP A 42 2.25 3.48 -5.39
CA TRP A 42 1.40 2.41 -4.90
C TRP A 42 0.37 2.00 -5.95
N VAL A 43 0.22 0.71 -6.15
CA VAL A 43 -0.89 0.13 -6.89
C VAL A 43 -2.05 -0.09 -5.93
N VAL A 44 -3.23 0.42 -6.28
CA VAL A 44 -4.44 0.18 -5.49
C VAL A 44 -5.06 -1.14 -5.92
N ALA A 45 -5.16 -2.10 -5.02
CA ALA A 45 -5.74 -3.39 -5.26
C ALA A 45 -6.43 -3.94 -4.00
N ASN A 46 -7.67 -4.38 -4.14
CA ASN A 46 -8.43 -5.05 -3.07
C ASN A 46 -8.44 -4.28 -1.73
N GLY A 47 -8.60 -2.95 -1.76
CA GLY A 47 -8.60 -2.09 -0.58
C GLY A 47 -7.23 -1.90 0.08
N MET A 48 -6.15 -2.31 -0.59
CA MET A 48 -4.77 -2.13 -0.18
C MET A 48 -4.03 -1.23 -1.16
N LEU A 49 -2.96 -0.63 -0.66
CA LEU A 49 -1.95 0.05 -1.45
C LEU A 49 -0.70 -0.84 -1.45
N VAL A 50 -0.33 -1.39 -2.59
CA VAL A 50 0.85 -2.26 -2.73
C VAL A 50 1.96 -1.48 -3.41
N ALA A 51 3.14 -1.38 -2.80
CA ALA A 51 4.27 -0.70 -3.45
C ALA A 51 4.59 -1.37 -4.79
N ASN A 52 4.69 -0.56 -5.85
CA ASN A 52 4.92 -1.07 -7.20
C ASN A 52 6.31 -1.69 -7.40
N ARG A 53 7.23 -1.48 -6.44
CA ARG A 53 8.59 -2.04 -6.43
C ARG A 53 9.09 -2.28 -5.00
N CYS A 54 10.22 -2.96 -4.87
CA CYS A 54 10.97 -2.92 -3.63
C CYS A 54 11.46 -1.50 -3.39
N ILE A 55 11.05 -0.90 -2.26
CA ILE A 55 11.49 0.45 -1.89
C ILE A 55 12.87 0.44 -1.22
N LEU A 56 13.29 -0.71 -0.71
CA LEU A 56 14.57 -0.97 -0.06
C LEU A 56 15.07 -2.35 -0.50
N THR A 57 16.37 -2.49 -0.75
CA THR A 57 17.02 -3.74 -1.15
C THR A 57 18.08 -4.17 -0.14
N GLU A 58 18.57 -5.40 -0.26
CA GLU A 58 19.56 -6.00 0.65
C GLU A 58 19.18 -5.93 2.14
N VAL A 59 17.89 -6.04 2.41
CA VAL A 59 17.32 -6.02 3.75
C VAL A 59 16.84 -7.40 4.17
N SER A 60 17.15 -7.83 5.39
CA SER A 60 16.65 -9.12 5.90
C SER A 60 15.23 -8.98 6.45
N TRP A 61 14.52 -10.11 6.54
CA TRP A 61 13.21 -10.15 7.20
C TRP A 61 13.32 -9.73 8.68
N MET A 62 14.44 -10.09 9.34
CA MET A 62 14.70 -9.69 10.73
C MET A 62 14.86 -8.18 10.88
N ASP A 63 15.61 -7.52 9.98
CA ASP A 63 15.73 -6.05 10.00
C ASP A 63 14.36 -5.37 9.88
N LEU A 64 13.48 -5.90 9.01
CA LEU A 64 12.11 -5.39 8.86
C LEU A 64 11.26 -5.65 10.10
N ASN A 65 11.41 -6.83 10.73
CA ASN A 65 10.71 -7.19 11.95
C ASN A 65 11.13 -6.31 13.14
N ASP A 66 12.42 -6.03 13.27
CA ASP A 66 12.98 -5.18 14.33
C ASP A 66 12.51 -3.71 14.19
N ASN A 67 12.11 -3.30 12.98
CA ASN A 67 11.45 -2.02 12.69
C ASN A 67 9.91 -2.11 12.70
N GLU A 68 9.32 -3.25 13.13
CA GLU A 68 7.88 -3.53 13.20
C GLU A 68 7.18 -3.62 11.83
N LEU A 69 7.94 -3.56 10.72
CA LEU A 69 7.41 -3.52 9.35
C LEU A 69 7.11 -4.90 8.76
N ALA A 70 7.55 -5.98 9.39
CA ALA A 70 7.23 -7.32 8.90
C ALA A 70 5.77 -7.69 9.18
N LEU A 71 5.29 -7.46 10.40
CA LEU A 71 3.96 -7.86 10.84
C LEU A 71 2.93 -6.73 10.81
N GLY A 72 3.36 -5.50 10.99
CA GLY A 72 2.53 -4.31 10.85
C GLY A 72 2.84 -3.22 11.86
N LYS A 73 3.10 -2.02 11.35
CA LYS A 73 3.31 -0.78 12.10
C LYS A 73 2.29 0.25 11.68
N GLU A 74 1.61 0.86 12.64
CA GLU A 74 0.76 2.00 12.36
C GLU A 74 1.62 3.21 11.98
N ILE A 75 1.27 3.84 10.87
CA ILE A 75 1.93 5.03 10.34
C ILE A 75 0.91 6.08 9.90
N ASN A 76 1.35 7.32 9.82
CA ASN A 76 0.55 8.42 9.27
C ASN A 76 1.33 9.08 8.12
N ILE A 77 0.73 9.09 6.94
CA ILE A 77 1.28 9.72 5.74
C ILE A 77 0.34 10.82 5.30
N GLY A 78 0.72 12.07 5.57
CA GLY A 78 -0.07 13.23 5.12
C GLY A 78 -1.51 13.27 5.65
N GLY A 79 -1.75 12.70 6.84
CA GLY A 79 -3.08 12.59 7.45
C GLY A 79 -3.73 11.22 7.24
N VAL A 80 -3.26 10.39 6.32
CA VAL A 80 -3.78 9.02 6.12
C VAL A 80 -3.14 8.06 7.10
N ARG A 81 -3.93 7.49 7.98
CA ARG A 81 -3.50 6.46 8.94
C ARG A 81 -3.59 5.07 8.30
N CYS A 82 -2.48 4.36 8.30
CA CYS A 82 -2.37 3.04 7.70
C CYS A 82 -1.60 2.09 8.60
N VAL A 83 -1.77 0.80 8.37
CA VAL A 83 -0.81 -0.21 8.82
C VAL A 83 0.14 -0.50 7.65
N ALA A 84 1.43 -0.23 7.82
CA ALA A 84 2.48 -0.62 6.89
C ALA A 84 3.04 -1.98 7.30
N ARG A 85 3.13 -2.93 6.37
CA ARG A 85 3.64 -4.28 6.61
C ARG A 85 4.11 -4.95 5.33
N LEU A 86 4.68 -6.14 5.47
CA LEU A 86 4.89 -7.04 4.35
C LEU A 86 3.56 -7.58 3.79
N PRO A 87 3.47 -7.84 2.47
CA PRO A 87 2.33 -8.50 1.86
C PRO A 87 2.19 -9.94 2.36
N ARG A 88 0.96 -10.46 2.36
CA ARG A 88 0.74 -11.90 2.46
C ARG A 88 0.99 -12.50 1.09
N VAL A 89 1.89 -13.49 1.04
CA VAL A 89 2.34 -14.09 -0.21
C VAL A 89 2.11 -15.61 -0.28
N GLY A 90 1.46 -16.15 0.76
CA GLY A 90 1.20 -17.59 0.92
C GLY A 90 2.37 -18.33 1.56
N VAL A 91 2.06 -19.34 2.35
CA VAL A 91 3.04 -20.21 3.01
C VAL A 91 3.73 -21.20 2.07
N LYS A 92 3.15 -21.42 0.89
CA LYS A 92 3.66 -22.22 -0.21
C LYS A 92 3.03 -21.77 -1.54
N GLU A 93 3.57 -22.26 -2.64
CA GLU A 93 3.02 -22.01 -3.97
C GLU A 93 1.56 -22.48 -4.09
N GLY A 94 0.73 -21.69 -4.81
CA GLY A 94 -0.68 -21.99 -5.10
C GLY A 94 -1.66 -21.75 -3.95
N VAL A 95 -1.22 -21.33 -2.78
CA VAL A 95 -2.13 -20.92 -1.70
C VAL A 95 -2.65 -19.51 -1.97
N PRO A 96 -3.96 -19.25 -1.88
CA PRO A 96 -4.56 -17.92 -2.04
C PRO A 96 -3.88 -16.90 -1.13
N ASN A 97 -3.51 -15.75 -1.66
CA ASN A 97 -2.76 -14.72 -0.96
C ASN A 97 -3.00 -13.33 -1.55
N GLU A 98 -2.58 -12.28 -0.82
CA GLU A 98 -2.81 -10.89 -1.21
C GLU A 98 -2.03 -10.47 -2.46
N TRP A 99 -0.80 -11.00 -2.64
CA TRP A 99 0.02 -10.66 -3.79
C TRP A 99 -0.58 -11.19 -5.09
N ASP A 100 -0.94 -12.48 -5.13
CA ASP A 100 -1.56 -13.07 -6.32
C ASP A 100 -2.91 -12.40 -6.62
N ALA A 101 -3.70 -12.07 -5.59
CA ALA A 101 -4.94 -11.32 -5.76
C ALA A 101 -4.71 -9.88 -6.30
N ALA A 102 -3.61 -9.23 -5.94
CA ALA A 102 -3.26 -7.93 -6.50
C ALA A 102 -2.85 -8.04 -7.98
N LEU A 103 -2.12 -9.11 -8.35
CA LEU A 103 -1.80 -9.42 -9.75
C LEU A 103 -3.05 -9.72 -10.59
N ASP A 104 -4.04 -10.42 -10.01
CA ASP A 104 -5.30 -10.71 -10.69
C ASP A 104 -6.08 -9.43 -11.05
N VAL A 105 -5.99 -8.40 -10.20
CA VAL A 105 -6.64 -7.10 -10.42
C VAL A 105 -5.84 -6.20 -11.38
N ALA A 106 -4.51 -6.11 -11.21
CA ALA A 106 -3.70 -5.12 -11.90
C ALA A 106 -2.87 -5.66 -13.08
N GLY A 107 -2.89 -6.99 -13.29
CA GLY A 107 -2.04 -7.69 -14.26
C GLY A 107 -0.64 -7.96 -13.70
N GLU A 108 0.17 -8.68 -14.50
CA GLU A 108 1.51 -9.16 -14.10
C GLU A 108 2.66 -8.41 -14.76
N ASP A 109 2.37 -7.27 -15.39
CA ASP A 109 3.35 -6.50 -16.15
C ASP A 109 4.52 -6.04 -15.26
N ASP A 110 5.73 -6.34 -15.70
CA ASP A 110 6.95 -5.95 -15.00
C ASP A 110 7.20 -4.44 -15.03
N ASP A 111 6.76 -3.75 -16.07
CA ASP A 111 6.85 -2.28 -16.13
C ASP A 111 6.01 -1.62 -15.04
N LEU A 112 4.94 -2.28 -14.61
CA LEU A 112 4.15 -1.84 -13.46
C LEU A 112 4.78 -2.26 -12.13
N TRP A 113 5.13 -3.54 -12.00
CA TRP A 113 5.43 -4.15 -10.72
C TRP A 113 6.92 -4.26 -10.39
N HIS A 114 7.82 -4.11 -11.37
CA HIS A 114 9.27 -4.25 -11.20
C HIS A 114 9.65 -5.50 -10.39
N TRP A 115 9.00 -6.63 -10.71
CA TRP A 115 9.22 -7.88 -9.98
C TRP A 115 10.53 -8.59 -10.38
N LYS A 116 11.12 -8.25 -11.55
CA LYS A 116 12.41 -8.78 -12.00
C LYS A 116 13.60 -8.25 -11.21
N ASP A 117 13.47 -7.06 -10.60
CA ASP A 117 14.58 -6.37 -9.93
C ASP A 117 15.14 -7.20 -8.76
N SER A 118 14.25 -7.75 -7.93
CA SER A 118 14.64 -8.54 -6.76
C SER A 118 13.51 -9.42 -6.26
N TYR A 119 13.85 -10.42 -5.43
CA TYR A 119 12.85 -11.02 -4.55
C TYR A 119 12.39 -10.00 -3.52
N PHE A 120 11.17 -10.15 -3.03
CA PHE A 120 10.67 -9.40 -1.88
C PHE A 120 10.10 -10.35 -0.82
N TRP A 121 10.21 -9.91 0.42
CA TRP A 121 9.74 -10.65 1.58
C TRP A 121 8.22 -10.69 1.66
N GLY A 122 7.70 -11.86 2.04
CA GLY A 122 6.34 -12.04 2.51
C GLY A 122 6.26 -12.01 4.04
N ARG A 123 5.05 -11.84 4.53
CA ARG A 123 4.76 -11.83 5.97
C ARG A 123 4.81 -13.22 6.61
N GLU A 124 4.47 -14.26 5.85
CA GLU A 124 4.25 -15.60 6.37
C GLU A 124 5.54 -16.30 6.78
N ILE A 125 5.37 -17.14 7.80
CA ILE A 125 6.37 -18.10 8.25
C ILE A 125 5.94 -19.46 7.68
N PRO A 126 6.68 -20.03 6.69
CA PRO A 126 6.46 -21.39 6.21
C PRO A 126 6.67 -22.42 7.33
N GLU A 127 6.41 -23.70 7.03
CA GLU A 127 6.61 -24.82 7.98
C GLU A 127 8.05 -24.88 8.53
N ILE A 128 9.04 -24.48 7.73
CA ILE A 128 10.43 -24.34 8.20
C ILE A 128 10.58 -23.01 8.92
N VAL A 129 10.61 -23.04 10.23
CA VAL A 129 10.58 -21.86 11.13
C VAL A 129 11.70 -20.84 10.85
N SER A 130 12.88 -21.27 10.36
CA SER A 130 13.98 -20.38 10.01
C SER A 130 13.81 -19.71 8.65
N SER A 131 12.87 -20.17 7.82
CA SER A 131 12.58 -19.65 6.49
C SER A 131 11.46 -18.61 6.53
N ARG A 132 11.41 -17.77 5.49
CA ARG A 132 10.34 -16.81 5.19
C ARG A 132 10.00 -16.90 3.73
N ALA A 133 8.73 -16.75 3.41
CA ALA A 133 8.26 -16.73 2.03
C ALA A 133 8.79 -15.49 1.29
N VAL A 134 9.16 -15.68 0.04
CA VAL A 134 9.57 -14.60 -0.87
C VAL A 134 8.91 -14.76 -2.23
N ARG A 135 8.74 -13.66 -2.96
CA ARG A 135 8.14 -13.61 -4.29
C ARG A 135 8.99 -12.81 -5.26
N GLY A 136 8.71 -12.97 -6.57
CA GLY A 136 9.29 -12.16 -7.64
C GLY A 136 10.53 -12.77 -8.27
N ARG A 137 11.32 -11.91 -8.93
CA ARG A 137 12.59 -12.13 -9.63
C ARG A 137 12.52 -13.04 -10.87
N LEU A 138 11.98 -14.24 -10.77
CA LEU A 138 11.90 -15.18 -11.91
C LEU A 138 10.58 -15.04 -12.68
N SER A 139 9.50 -14.76 -11.98
CA SER A 139 8.20 -14.35 -12.52
C SER A 139 7.43 -13.59 -11.45
N ALA A 140 6.35 -12.90 -11.84
CA ALA A 140 5.50 -12.18 -10.88
C ALA A 140 4.98 -13.11 -9.78
N ARG A 141 4.60 -14.34 -10.12
CA ARG A 141 4.03 -15.34 -9.20
C ARG A 141 5.05 -16.33 -8.64
N ASN A 142 6.34 -16.19 -8.99
CA ASN A 142 7.35 -17.10 -8.43
C ASN A 142 7.34 -17.05 -6.91
N TRP A 143 7.24 -18.23 -6.30
CA TRP A 143 7.30 -18.41 -4.85
C TRP A 143 8.59 -19.15 -4.49
N ASN A 144 9.26 -18.71 -3.41
CA ASN A 144 10.44 -19.37 -2.88
C ASN A 144 10.50 -19.14 -1.37
N GLY A 145 11.45 -19.83 -0.70
CA GLY A 145 11.78 -19.64 0.70
C GLY A 145 13.19 -19.12 0.87
N SER A 146 13.38 -18.20 1.82
CA SER A 146 14.71 -17.70 2.17
C SER A 146 14.89 -17.61 3.67
N HIS A 147 16.12 -17.83 4.16
CA HIS A 147 16.42 -17.70 5.58
C HIS A 147 16.18 -16.25 6.06
N ALA A 148 15.52 -16.09 7.21
CA ALA A 148 15.06 -14.78 7.71
C ALA A 148 16.18 -13.71 7.90
N LYS A 149 17.44 -14.14 8.03
CA LYS A 149 18.63 -13.26 8.16
C LYS A 149 19.32 -12.98 6.83
N ASN A 150 18.88 -13.61 5.74
CA ASN A 150 19.47 -13.39 4.42
C ASN A 150 19.11 -11.97 3.92
N ARG A 151 20.05 -11.33 3.23
CA ARG A 151 19.87 -9.97 2.66
C ARG A 151 20.02 -9.95 1.14
N GLY A 152 20.94 -10.71 0.59
CA GLY A 152 21.29 -10.65 -0.84
C GLY A 152 20.09 -10.84 -1.76
N ALA A 153 19.90 -9.93 -2.70
CA ALA A 153 18.82 -9.89 -3.69
C ALA A 153 17.39 -9.97 -3.10
N LEU A 154 17.21 -9.54 -1.84
CA LEU A 154 15.97 -9.54 -1.10
C LEU A 154 15.58 -8.12 -0.71
N GLY A 155 14.33 -7.76 -0.96
CA GLY A 155 13.85 -6.41 -0.78
C GLY A 155 12.60 -6.28 0.08
N PHE A 156 12.33 -5.05 0.45
CA PHE A 156 11.11 -4.61 1.12
C PHE A 156 10.13 -4.01 0.12
N ARG A 157 9.05 -4.72 -0.10
CA ARG A 157 7.87 -4.27 -0.85
C ARG A 157 6.72 -4.15 0.13
N PRO A 158 6.46 -2.97 0.70
CA PRO A 158 5.38 -2.80 1.66
C PRO A 158 4.01 -2.84 1.02
N VAL A 159 3.03 -3.18 1.86
CA VAL A 159 1.62 -2.86 1.64
C VAL A 159 1.15 -1.90 2.72
N LEU A 160 0.24 -1.00 2.36
CA LEU A 160 -0.49 -0.15 3.29
C LEU A 160 -1.94 -0.58 3.35
N LEU A 161 -2.43 -0.78 4.56
CA LEU A 161 -3.84 -1.01 4.84
C LEU A 161 -4.40 0.24 5.51
N PRO A 162 -5.26 1.01 4.83
CA PRO A 162 -5.93 2.14 5.47
C PRO A 162 -6.71 1.69 6.70
N LEU A 163 -6.55 2.38 7.81
CA LEU A 163 -7.28 2.09 9.04
C LEU A 163 -8.71 2.62 8.94
N HIS A 164 -9.68 1.75 9.27
CA HIS A 164 -11.07 2.14 9.44
C HIS A 164 -11.22 2.78 10.82
N THR A 165 -11.21 4.10 10.88
CA THR A 165 -11.20 4.78 12.16
C THR A 165 -12.48 5.52 12.47
N ASP A 166 -13.25 5.85 11.44
CA ASP A 166 -14.46 6.65 11.59
C ASP A 166 -15.63 5.97 10.88
N ARG A 167 -16.83 6.28 11.32
CA ARG A 167 -18.06 5.92 10.60
C ARG A 167 -18.46 7.10 9.74
N LEU A 168 -19.01 6.83 8.56
CA LEU A 168 -19.46 7.90 7.67
C LEU A 168 -20.48 8.84 8.34
N GLY A 169 -21.29 8.33 9.26
CA GLY A 169 -22.24 9.13 10.03
C GLY A 169 -21.63 10.01 11.12
N ASP A 170 -20.36 9.80 11.46
CA ASP A 170 -19.65 10.56 12.51
C ASP A 170 -18.85 11.73 11.93
N VAL A 171 -18.77 11.85 10.59
CA VAL A 171 -18.10 12.96 9.91
C VAL A 171 -19.09 14.04 9.54
N MET A 172 -18.65 15.29 9.60
CA MET A 172 -19.49 16.49 9.37
C MET A 172 -18.96 17.29 8.19
N ALA A 173 -19.84 18.06 7.57
CA ALA A 173 -19.43 19.04 6.56
C ALA A 173 -18.31 19.95 7.09
N GLY A 174 -17.34 20.23 6.24
CA GLY A 174 -16.11 20.93 6.59
C GLY A 174 -14.97 20.06 7.09
N ASN A 175 -15.19 18.77 7.46
CA ASN A 175 -14.09 17.88 7.78
C ASN A 175 -13.30 17.50 6.53
N THR A 176 -11.99 17.43 6.64
CA THR A 176 -11.17 16.76 5.64
C THR A 176 -11.28 15.24 5.87
N VAL A 177 -11.61 14.50 4.82
CA VAL A 177 -11.83 13.06 4.91
C VAL A 177 -11.04 12.33 3.85
N VAL A 178 -10.75 11.06 4.14
CA VAL A 178 -10.30 10.08 3.18
C VAL A 178 -11.41 9.05 3.01
N LEU A 179 -11.84 8.83 1.77
CA LEU A 179 -12.82 7.81 1.41
C LEU A 179 -12.14 6.76 0.54
N TRP A 180 -12.45 5.50 0.75
CA TRP A 180 -12.00 4.43 -0.12
C TRP A 180 -13.09 3.37 -0.35
N GLY A 181 -13.01 2.76 -1.52
CA GLY A 181 -13.85 1.65 -1.93
C GLY A 181 -13.29 1.02 -3.20
N GLY A 182 -13.27 -0.32 -3.24
CA GLY A 182 -12.67 -1.05 -4.35
C GLY A 182 -11.20 -0.66 -4.59
N GLN A 183 -10.91 -0.16 -5.78
CA GLN A 183 -9.60 0.34 -6.19
C GLN A 183 -9.46 1.86 -6.09
N ASN A 184 -10.38 2.52 -5.39
CA ASN A 184 -10.43 3.96 -5.30
C ASN A 184 -10.02 4.44 -3.91
N ILE A 185 -9.29 5.52 -3.86
CA ILE A 185 -9.01 6.28 -2.66
C ILE A 185 -9.04 7.79 -3.00
N VAL A 186 -9.82 8.55 -2.28
CA VAL A 186 -9.98 9.98 -2.49
C VAL A 186 -9.88 10.74 -1.19
N PHE A 187 -9.32 11.93 -1.27
CA PHE A 187 -9.15 12.88 -0.19
C PHE A 187 -9.96 14.13 -0.54
N GLY A 188 -10.56 14.78 0.41
CA GLY A 188 -11.26 16.02 0.14
C GLY A 188 -11.93 16.59 1.37
N GLN A 189 -12.43 17.80 1.21
CA GLN A 189 -13.26 18.43 2.22
C GLN A 189 -14.71 17.98 2.02
N LEU A 190 -15.29 17.41 3.06
CA LEU A 190 -16.68 16.96 3.04
C LEU A 190 -17.62 18.17 2.98
N GLU A 191 -18.43 18.23 1.94
CA GLU A 191 -19.46 19.27 1.76
C GLU A 191 -20.82 18.78 2.22
N GLN A 192 -21.18 17.56 1.82
CA GLN A 192 -22.51 17.01 2.09
C GLN A 192 -22.48 15.48 2.14
N ILE A 193 -23.32 14.92 2.99
CA ILE A 193 -23.70 13.51 3.01
C ILE A 193 -25.23 13.43 2.87
N THR A 194 -25.68 12.63 1.93
CA THR A 194 -27.09 12.25 1.76
C THR A 194 -27.24 10.74 2.03
N ASP A 195 -28.46 10.24 1.85
CA ASP A 195 -28.70 8.79 1.93
C ASP A 195 -28.01 8.02 0.81
N TYR A 196 -27.68 8.67 -0.30
CA TYR A 196 -27.15 8.06 -1.52
C TYR A 196 -25.75 8.50 -1.90
N GLU A 197 -25.35 9.71 -1.52
CA GLU A 197 -24.17 10.37 -2.05
C GLU A 197 -23.35 11.06 -0.95
N VAL A 198 -22.03 11.12 -1.19
CA VAL A 198 -21.08 11.94 -0.45
C VAL A 198 -20.43 12.92 -1.42
N VAL A 199 -20.47 14.21 -1.09
CA VAL A 199 -19.94 15.29 -1.92
C VAL A 199 -18.68 15.85 -1.28
N LEU A 200 -17.58 15.87 -2.05
CA LEU A 200 -16.29 16.42 -1.64
C LEU A 200 -15.93 17.63 -2.51
N SER A 201 -15.38 18.66 -1.86
CA SER A 201 -14.65 19.75 -2.53
C SER A 201 -13.15 19.62 -2.26
N HIS A 202 -12.35 20.40 -2.99
CA HIS A 202 -10.88 20.39 -2.86
C HIS A 202 -10.29 18.96 -2.83
N TRP A 203 -10.86 18.11 -3.67
CA TRP A 203 -10.53 16.70 -3.67
C TRP A 203 -9.28 16.39 -4.51
N ASP A 204 -8.59 15.34 -4.11
CA ASP A 204 -7.48 14.70 -4.82
C ASP A 204 -7.60 13.19 -4.62
N GLY A 205 -6.92 12.41 -5.44
CA GLY A 205 -6.90 10.96 -5.27
C GLY A 205 -7.02 10.22 -6.58
N VAL A 206 -7.28 8.93 -6.46
CA VAL A 206 -7.31 8.01 -7.58
C VAL A 206 -8.70 7.43 -7.76
N LEU A 207 -9.19 7.55 -8.97
CA LEU A 207 -10.48 7.01 -9.42
C LEU A 207 -10.22 5.98 -10.51
N SER A 208 -10.61 4.74 -10.25
CA SER A 208 -10.64 3.67 -11.26
C SER A 208 -11.98 3.64 -11.94
N SER A 209 -11.99 3.63 -13.27
CA SER A 209 -13.22 3.46 -14.04
C SER A 209 -13.75 2.02 -14.03
N ALA A 210 -12.99 1.08 -13.47
CA ALA A 210 -13.35 -0.34 -13.45
C ALA A 210 -14.25 -0.74 -12.29
N ASP A 211 -14.39 0.12 -11.27
CA ASP A 211 -15.15 -0.15 -10.06
C ASP A 211 -16.42 0.68 -9.97
N ASN A 212 -17.41 0.14 -9.25
CA ASN A 212 -18.69 0.79 -8.95
C ASN A 212 -18.58 1.95 -7.92
N PHE A 213 -17.40 2.54 -7.77
CA PHE A 213 -17.22 3.79 -7.04
C PHE A 213 -17.79 4.89 -7.95
N SER A 214 -19.12 4.88 -8.12
CA SER A 214 -19.83 5.81 -8.99
C SER A 214 -19.43 7.22 -8.66
N VAL A 215 -18.70 7.85 -9.57
CA VAL A 215 -18.19 9.18 -9.36
C VAL A 215 -18.70 10.08 -10.44
N GLN A 216 -19.33 11.16 -10.03
CA GLN A 216 -19.65 12.26 -10.90
C GLN A 216 -18.82 13.48 -10.50
N ILE A 217 -18.05 14.02 -11.43
CA ILE A 217 -17.38 15.31 -11.23
C ILE A 217 -18.32 16.41 -11.75
N SER A 218 -18.79 17.24 -10.85
CA SER A 218 -19.67 18.36 -11.19
C SER A 218 -19.16 19.64 -10.53
N LYS A 219 -18.93 20.69 -11.32
CA LYS A 219 -18.49 22.01 -10.84
C LYS A 219 -17.24 21.97 -9.92
N GLY A 220 -16.31 21.05 -10.18
CA GLY A 220 -15.10 20.86 -9.35
C GLY A 220 -15.33 20.08 -8.07
N GLN A 221 -16.55 19.61 -7.82
CA GLN A 221 -16.87 18.72 -6.72
C GLN A 221 -16.86 17.26 -7.19
N LEU A 222 -16.48 16.37 -6.28
CA LEU A 222 -16.54 14.93 -6.45
C LEU A 222 -17.78 14.39 -5.74
N VAL A 223 -18.64 13.70 -6.46
CA VAL A 223 -19.81 13.02 -5.92
C VAL A 223 -19.55 11.52 -5.92
N VAL A 224 -19.56 10.92 -4.76
CA VAL A 224 -19.25 9.48 -4.55
C VAL A 224 -20.53 8.78 -4.12
N ASP A 225 -20.83 7.63 -4.71
CA ASP A 225 -21.91 6.77 -4.25
C ASP A 225 -21.62 6.28 -2.83
N ARG A 226 -22.49 6.61 -1.89
CA ARG A 226 -22.34 6.24 -0.48
C ARG A 226 -22.27 4.71 -0.28
N GLY A 227 -23.02 3.94 -1.07
CA GLY A 227 -23.02 2.48 -0.99
C GLY A 227 -21.72 1.83 -1.45
N SER A 228 -20.91 2.54 -2.21
CA SER A 228 -19.61 2.06 -2.69
C SER A 228 -18.45 2.32 -1.71
N ILE A 229 -18.67 3.12 -0.68
CA ILE A 229 -17.64 3.48 0.31
C ILE A 229 -17.44 2.32 1.28
N LEU A 230 -16.24 1.75 1.30
CA LEU A 230 -15.84 0.68 2.21
C LEU A 230 -15.23 1.21 3.50
N GLY A 231 -14.70 2.43 3.46
CA GLY A 231 -14.11 3.02 4.65
C GLY A 231 -13.95 4.53 4.56
N VAL A 232 -13.89 5.16 5.73
CA VAL A 232 -13.70 6.59 5.90
C VAL A 232 -12.71 6.86 7.03
N GLN A 233 -11.85 7.84 6.83
CA GLN A 233 -11.04 8.45 7.89
C GLN A 233 -11.28 9.95 7.92
N LYS A 234 -11.38 10.49 9.12
CA LYS A 234 -11.40 11.93 9.38
C LYS A 234 -9.97 12.41 9.67
N ASN A 235 -9.55 13.47 9.02
CA ASN A 235 -8.31 14.19 9.28
C ASN A 235 -8.55 15.44 10.11
#